data_32c8c52d7ed89142c81052b385186902
#
_entry.id   32c8c52d7ed89142c81052b385186902
#
_cell.length_a   1.000
_cell.length_b   1.000
_cell.length_c   1.000
_cell.angle_alpha   90.00
_cell.angle_beta   90.00
_cell.angle_gamma   90.00
#
_symmetry.space_group_name_H-M   'P 1'
#
loop_
_entity.id
_entity.type
_entity.pdbx_description
1 polymer ?
#
loop_
_entity_poly.entity_id
_entity_poly.type
_entity_poly.pdbx_seq_one_letter_code
_entity_poly.pdbx_strand_id
1 'polypeptide(L)'
;MTTDLGKDGAPLLAVEDLHVRFDVRGQDVRAVNGLSYTLAEGETVAILGESGSGKSVAAQAVMGILDTPPARIARGSVRLRGEELLGLPERRRRAYRGDRISMIFQDALTALNPVFTVGDQIREMYQVHRGMRRKEATAKAVELMERVRIPSAARRLGDHPHQFSGGMRQRIMIAMALALEPDVLIADEPTTALDVTVQAQIMRLLAALQDELRMGMVLITHDLGVVAGVADRIVVMYAGSVAERAPARELYARPAHPYTRGLLASVPRLDRRGAPLVPIKGAPPNPAALPPGCAFAPRCPRAEALCSAEPPPLVTVAPGHESACHFAPEVHGAAAE
;
A
#
# COMPACT_ATOMS: atom_id res chain seq x y z
N MET A 1 6.01 22.23 -8.80
CA MET A 1 5.10 21.75 -9.84
C MET A 1 3.87 21.28 -9.11
N THR A 2 2.76 21.95 -9.31
CA THR A 2 1.44 21.63 -8.77
C THR A 2 1.08 20.20 -9.15
N THR A 3 0.69 19.40 -8.16
CA THR A 3 0.03 18.10 -8.37
C THR A 3 -1.03 18.26 -9.45
N ASP A 4 -0.95 17.43 -10.48
CA ASP A 4 -1.97 17.36 -11.53
C ASP A 4 -3.25 16.84 -10.87
N LEU A 5 -4.06 17.77 -10.43
CA LEU A 5 -5.40 17.53 -9.91
C LEU A 5 -6.23 17.14 -11.14
N GLY A 6 -6.91 16.00 -11.12
CA GLY A 6 -7.79 15.56 -12.21
C GLY A 6 -8.69 16.69 -12.74
N LYS A 7 -9.39 16.48 -13.85
CA LYS A 7 -10.10 17.51 -14.65
C LYS A 7 -10.96 18.53 -13.86
N ASP A 8 -11.24 18.27 -12.57
CA ASP A 8 -12.00 19.15 -11.66
C ASP A 8 -11.19 19.57 -10.41
N GLY A 9 -9.87 19.39 -10.39
CA GLY A 9 -9.01 19.80 -9.25
C GLY A 9 -9.11 18.94 -7.99
N ALA A 10 -9.95 17.90 -7.94
CA ALA A 10 -10.11 17.01 -6.80
C ALA A 10 -9.28 15.72 -6.96
N PRO A 11 -8.70 15.16 -5.87
CA PRO A 11 -7.97 13.90 -5.94
C PRO A 11 -8.91 12.73 -6.26
N LEU A 12 -8.40 11.71 -6.94
CA LEU A 12 -9.10 10.46 -7.20
C LEU A 12 -9.48 9.74 -5.89
N LEU A 13 -8.50 9.60 -4.99
CA LEU A 13 -8.70 9.10 -3.63
C LEU A 13 -8.11 10.10 -2.64
N ALA A 14 -8.86 10.45 -1.60
CA ALA A 14 -8.38 11.23 -0.47
C ALA A 14 -8.61 10.44 0.83
N VAL A 15 -7.55 10.21 1.58
CA VAL A 15 -7.58 9.67 2.94
C VAL A 15 -7.13 10.78 3.87
N GLU A 16 -7.99 11.16 4.83
CA GLU A 16 -7.74 12.29 5.72
C GLU A 16 -7.88 11.85 7.18
N ASP A 17 -6.82 12.05 7.94
CA ASP A 17 -6.75 11.86 9.39
C ASP A 17 -7.34 10.51 9.85
N LEU A 18 -7.00 9.44 9.13
CA LEU A 18 -7.51 8.08 9.39
C LEU A 18 -6.90 7.52 10.68
N HIS A 19 -7.77 7.14 11.62
CA HIS A 19 -7.42 6.48 12.87
C HIS A 19 -8.11 5.13 12.99
N VAL A 20 -7.34 4.06 13.15
CA VAL A 20 -7.85 2.70 13.36
C VAL A 20 -7.33 2.16 14.68
N ARG A 21 -8.24 1.63 15.47
CA ARG A 21 -7.97 1.04 16.78
C ARG A 21 -8.52 -0.36 16.87
N PHE A 22 -7.90 -1.19 17.67
CA PHE A 22 -8.37 -2.52 18.01
C PHE A 22 -8.58 -2.63 19.52
N ASP A 23 -9.70 -3.20 19.93
CA ASP A 23 -9.88 -3.65 21.32
C ASP A 23 -9.36 -5.09 21.41
N VAL A 24 -8.19 -5.26 22.01
CA VAL A 24 -7.57 -6.57 22.22
C VAL A 24 -7.47 -6.84 23.71
N ARG A 25 -8.35 -7.69 24.23
CA ARG A 25 -8.38 -8.06 25.67
C ARG A 25 -8.47 -6.84 26.60
N GLY A 26 -9.28 -5.85 26.24
CA GLY A 26 -9.45 -4.61 27.00
C GLY A 26 -8.33 -3.58 26.83
N GLN A 27 -7.38 -3.82 25.92
CA GLN A 27 -6.34 -2.85 25.56
C GLN A 27 -6.70 -2.14 24.25
N ASP A 28 -6.64 -0.80 24.23
CA ASP A 28 -6.87 0.03 23.04
C ASP A 28 -5.57 0.12 22.22
N VAL A 29 -5.42 -0.75 21.24
CA VAL A 29 -4.27 -0.81 20.34
C VAL A 29 -4.44 0.18 19.20
N ARG A 30 -3.54 1.14 19.09
CA ARG A 30 -3.53 2.19 18.06
C ARG A 30 -2.79 1.71 16.82
N ALA A 31 -3.50 1.08 15.88
CA ALA A 31 -2.89 0.52 14.68
C ALA A 31 -2.61 1.57 13.60
N VAL A 32 -3.47 2.58 13.45
CA VAL A 32 -3.28 3.72 12.56
C VAL A 32 -3.64 5.01 13.30
N ASN A 33 -2.81 6.04 13.15
CA ASN A 33 -2.81 7.25 13.97
C ASN A 33 -2.63 8.50 13.11
N GLY A 34 -3.70 8.97 12.43
CA GLY A 34 -3.69 10.20 11.65
C GLY A 34 -3.05 10.05 10.27
N LEU A 35 -3.27 8.90 9.60
CA LEU A 35 -2.79 8.71 8.22
C LEU A 35 -3.57 9.61 7.26
N SER A 36 -2.83 10.44 6.50
CA SER A 36 -3.39 11.28 5.45
C SER A 36 -2.55 11.21 4.18
N TYR A 37 -3.20 10.95 3.05
CA TYR A 37 -2.61 11.02 1.72
C TYR A 37 -3.70 11.23 0.67
N THR A 38 -3.30 11.70 -0.49
CA THR A 38 -4.15 11.78 -1.69
C THR A 38 -3.55 10.96 -2.80
N LEU A 39 -4.37 10.57 -3.77
CA LEU A 39 -3.96 9.84 -4.97
C LEU A 39 -4.64 10.46 -6.18
N ALA A 40 -3.88 10.79 -7.22
CA ALA A 40 -4.38 11.26 -8.49
C ALA A 40 -4.61 10.09 -9.48
N GLU A 41 -5.30 10.35 -10.59
CA GLU A 41 -5.42 9.37 -11.68
C GLU A 41 -4.04 9.09 -12.29
N GLY A 42 -3.72 7.80 -12.50
CA GLY A 42 -2.43 7.36 -13.04
C GLY A 42 -1.25 7.52 -12.08
N GLU A 43 -1.46 8.04 -10.87
CA GLU A 43 -0.41 8.20 -9.87
C GLU A 43 -0.17 6.90 -9.09
N THR A 44 1.09 6.66 -8.70
CA THR A 44 1.46 5.65 -7.71
C THR A 44 1.93 6.30 -6.41
N VAL A 45 1.20 6.08 -5.33
CA VAL A 45 1.62 6.42 -3.97
C VAL A 45 2.08 5.15 -3.26
N ALA A 46 3.36 5.11 -2.86
CA ALA A 46 3.86 4.00 -2.06
C ALA A 46 3.72 4.29 -0.56
N ILE A 47 3.24 3.30 0.20
CA ILE A 47 3.22 3.32 1.66
C ILE A 47 4.27 2.34 2.18
N LEU A 48 5.32 2.88 2.80
CA LEU A 48 6.47 2.13 3.30
C LEU A 48 6.49 2.05 4.83
N GLY A 49 7.18 1.06 5.35
CA GLY A 49 7.45 0.92 6.79
C GLY A 49 7.71 -0.53 7.19
N GLU A 50 8.25 -0.74 8.38
CA GLU A 50 8.46 -2.07 8.94
C GLU A 50 7.15 -2.86 9.14
N SER A 51 7.25 -4.18 9.33
CA SER A 51 6.10 -5.01 9.72
C SER A 51 5.47 -4.47 11.01
N GLY A 52 4.13 -4.46 11.08
CA GLY A 52 3.41 -3.91 12.23
C GLY A 52 3.29 -2.38 12.26
N SER A 53 3.76 -1.64 11.25
CA SER A 53 3.60 -0.17 11.20
C SER A 53 2.18 0.32 10.84
N GLY A 54 1.23 -0.59 10.58
CA GLY A 54 -0.18 -0.25 10.33
C GLY A 54 -0.59 -0.16 8.86
N LYS A 55 0.29 -0.43 7.89
CA LYS A 55 0.05 -0.29 6.44
C LYS A 55 -1.14 -1.11 5.93
N SER A 56 -1.13 -2.43 6.15
CA SER A 56 -2.21 -3.31 5.70
C SER A 56 -3.53 -3.01 6.40
N VAL A 57 -3.47 -2.63 7.69
CA VAL A 57 -4.65 -2.20 8.44
C VAL A 57 -5.26 -0.94 7.82
N ALA A 58 -4.43 0.04 7.42
CA ALA A 58 -4.89 1.24 6.74
C ALA A 58 -5.53 0.90 5.38
N ALA A 59 -4.93 -0.01 4.60
CA ALA A 59 -5.50 -0.49 3.33
C ALA A 59 -6.87 -1.14 3.53
N GLN A 60 -6.98 -2.04 4.50
CA GLN A 60 -8.25 -2.71 4.83
C GLN A 60 -9.31 -1.74 5.33
N ALA A 61 -8.91 -0.69 6.08
CA ALA A 61 -9.82 0.38 6.50
C ALA A 61 -10.35 1.17 5.30
N VAL A 62 -9.50 1.55 4.36
CA VAL A 62 -9.87 2.24 3.11
C VAL A 62 -10.82 1.38 2.29
N MET A 63 -10.54 0.07 2.16
CA MET A 63 -11.42 -0.88 1.49
C MET A 63 -12.73 -1.16 2.27
N GLY A 64 -12.78 -0.82 3.56
CA GLY A 64 -13.91 -1.13 4.43
C GLY A 64 -14.12 -2.63 4.65
N ILE A 65 -13.03 -3.40 4.75
CA ILE A 65 -13.02 -4.86 4.96
C ILE A 65 -12.41 -5.27 6.32
N LEU A 66 -12.20 -4.31 7.21
CA LEU A 66 -11.78 -4.62 8.58
C LEU A 66 -12.86 -5.41 9.32
N ASP A 67 -12.46 -6.47 10.02
CA ASP A 67 -13.34 -7.17 10.94
C ASP A 67 -13.73 -6.28 12.12
N THR A 68 -14.98 -5.89 12.19
CA THR A 68 -15.52 -5.03 13.25
C THR A 68 -16.64 -5.73 14.01
N PRO A 69 -16.47 -6.06 15.33
CA PRO A 69 -15.26 -5.98 16.15
C PRO A 69 -14.19 -7.00 15.77
N PRO A 70 -12.89 -6.94 16.23
CA PRO A 70 -12.37 -6.03 17.27
C PRO A 70 -11.88 -4.68 16.76
N ALA A 71 -11.78 -4.46 15.42
CA ALA A 71 -11.36 -3.19 14.88
C ALA A 71 -12.48 -2.14 14.93
N ARG A 72 -12.07 -0.88 15.03
CA ARG A 72 -12.95 0.28 14.82
C ARG A 72 -12.21 1.41 14.14
N ILE A 73 -12.86 2.08 13.20
CA ILE A 73 -12.39 3.36 12.67
C ILE A 73 -12.83 4.42 13.68
N ALA A 74 -11.85 4.98 14.40
CA ALA A 74 -12.11 5.94 15.46
C ALA A 74 -12.35 7.35 14.93
N ARG A 75 -11.70 7.71 13.80
CA ARG A 75 -11.76 9.03 13.17
C ARG A 75 -11.22 8.92 11.74
N GLY A 76 -11.55 9.90 10.90
CA GLY A 76 -11.02 10.08 9.56
C GLY A 76 -12.09 10.10 8.49
N SER A 77 -11.64 10.33 7.27
CA SER A 77 -12.46 10.38 6.06
C SER A 77 -11.73 9.64 4.94
N VAL A 78 -12.48 8.91 4.12
CA VAL A 78 -11.99 8.25 2.89
C VAL A 78 -12.93 8.62 1.76
N ARG A 79 -12.46 9.45 0.82
CA ARG A 79 -13.26 9.89 -0.32
C ARG A 79 -12.71 9.36 -1.63
N LEU A 80 -13.57 8.75 -2.42
CA LEU A 80 -13.28 8.35 -3.79
C LEU A 80 -14.04 9.26 -4.74
N ARG A 81 -13.34 10.00 -5.59
CA ARG A 81 -13.93 11.03 -6.48
C ARG A 81 -14.87 11.99 -5.73
N GLY A 82 -14.47 12.36 -4.50
CA GLY A 82 -15.24 13.24 -3.62
C GLY A 82 -16.35 12.56 -2.81
N GLU A 83 -16.73 11.32 -3.09
CA GLU A 83 -17.75 10.60 -2.30
C GLU A 83 -17.13 9.94 -1.06
N GLU A 84 -17.70 10.21 0.13
CA GLU A 84 -17.26 9.66 1.41
C GLU A 84 -17.65 8.18 1.53
N LEU A 85 -16.66 7.29 1.71
CA LEU A 85 -16.87 5.84 1.75
C LEU A 85 -17.14 5.29 3.17
N LEU A 86 -16.54 5.88 4.21
CA LEU A 86 -16.63 5.33 5.57
C LEU A 86 -18.05 5.41 6.13
N GLY A 87 -18.80 6.44 5.77
CA GLY A 87 -20.19 6.65 6.20
C GLY A 87 -21.24 5.88 5.39
N LEU A 88 -20.85 5.19 4.29
CA LEU A 88 -21.81 4.49 3.44
C LEU A 88 -22.38 3.24 4.11
N PRO A 89 -23.67 2.94 3.93
CA PRO A 89 -24.24 1.64 4.28
C PRO A 89 -23.51 0.51 3.55
N GLU A 90 -23.37 -0.66 4.19
CA GLU A 90 -22.62 -1.80 3.65
C GLU A 90 -23.05 -2.19 2.21
N ARG A 91 -24.35 -2.15 1.91
CA ARG A 91 -24.88 -2.44 0.57
C ARG A 91 -24.29 -1.49 -0.49
N ARG A 92 -24.08 -0.22 -0.17
CA ARG A 92 -23.46 0.75 -1.08
C ARG A 92 -21.95 0.55 -1.16
N ARG A 93 -21.26 0.32 -0.03
CA ARG A 93 -19.81 0.04 -0.03
C ARG A 93 -19.46 -1.18 -0.88
N ARG A 94 -20.28 -2.25 -0.85
CA ARG A 94 -20.08 -3.44 -1.71
C ARG A 94 -20.07 -3.11 -3.20
N ALA A 95 -20.84 -2.13 -3.65
CA ALA A 95 -20.85 -1.72 -5.04
C ALA A 95 -19.54 -1.04 -5.48
N TYR A 96 -18.77 -0.48 -4.54
CA TYR A 96 -17.46 0.12 -4.84
C TYR A 96 -16.34 -0.92 -4.86
N ARG A 97 -16.44 -1.96 -4.00
CA ARG A 97 -15.41 -3.00 -3.90
C ARG A 97 -15.38 -3.85 -5.15
N GLY A 98 -14.20 -4.01 -5.73
CA GLY A 98 -13.95 -4.73 -6.97
C GLY A 98 -14.28 -3.93 -8.23
N ASP A 99 -15.26 -3.02 -8.17
CA ASP A 99 -15.71 -2.22 -9.31
C ASP A 99 -14.97 -0.88 -9.45
N ARG A 100 -14.86 -0.12 -8.35
CA ARG A 100 -14.23 1.21 -8.35
C ARG A 100 -12.91 1.23 -7.58
N ILE A 101 -12.83 0.46 -6.52
CA ILE A 101 -11.64 0.27 -5.71
C ILE A 101 -11.41 -1.22 -5.52
N SER A 102 -10.22 -1.69 -5.82
CA SER A 102 -9.86 -3.10 -5.70
C SER A 102 -8.56 -3.29 -4.93
N MET A 103 -8.31 -4.51 -4.47
CA MET A 103 -7.14 -4.82 -3.66
C MET A 103 -6.48 -6.13 -4.09
N ILE A 104 -5.16 -6.09 -4.18
CA ILE A 104 -4.29 -7.27 -4.24
C ILE A 104 -3.84 -7.55 -2.81
N PHE A 105 -4.15 -8.74 -2.29
CA PHE A 105 -3.78 -9.14 -0.94
C PHE A 105 -2.34 -9.67 -0.88
N GLN A 106 -1.75 -9.63 0.30
CA GLN A 106 -0.36 -10.02 0.54
C GLN A 106 -0.06 -11.48 0.15
N ASP A 107 -0.99 -12.41 0.39
CA ASP A 107 -0.81 -13.83 0.13
C ASP A 107 -1.83 -14.36 -0.89
N ALA A 108 -1.33 -14.71 -2.08
CA ALA A 108 -2.15 -15.29 -3.12
C ALA A 108 -2.67 -16.70 -2.78
N LEU A 109 -2.06 -17.42 -1.83
CA LEU A 109 -2.54 -18.73 -1.41
C LEU A 109 -3.83 -18.65 -0.59
N THR A 110 -3.94 -17.63 0.24
CA THR A 110 -5.12 -17.41 1.09
C THR A 110 -6.21 -16.62 0.36
N ALA A 111 -5.83 -15.78 -0.63
CA ALA A 111 -6.77 -14.98 -1.39
C ALA A 111 -7.55 -15.79 -2.45
N LEU A 112 -6.92 -16.82 -3.04
CA LEU A 112 -7.58 -17.71 -4.00
C LEU A 112 -8.24 -18.88 -3.28
N ASN A 113 -9.54 -19.09 -3.53
CA ASN A 113 -10.25 -20.22 -2.95
C ASN A 113 -9.79 -21.54 -3.63
N PRO A 114 -9.18 -22.49 -2.87
CA PRO A 114 -8.60 -23.71 -3.45
C PRO A 114 -9.64 -24.69 -3.99
N VAL A 115 -10.90 -24.55 -3.60
CA VAL A 115 -11.99 -25.49 -3.99
C VAL A 115 -12.57 -25.14 -5.37
N PHE A 116 -12.49 -23.89 -5.80
CA PHE A 116 -13.00 -23.45 -7.10
C PHE A 116 -11.89 -23.35 -8.13
N THR A 117 -12.26 -23.55 -9.41
CA THR A 117 -11.30 -23.34 -10.50
C THR A 117 -10.99 -21.84 -10.64
N VAL A 118 -9.81 -21.54 -11.20
CA VAL A 118 -9.42 -20.15 -11.46
C VAL A 118 -10.42 -19.47 -12.40
N GLY A 119 -10.89 -20.18 -13.41
CA GLY A 119 -11.90 -19.66 -14.33
C GLY A 119 -13.24 -19.35 -13.65
N ASP A 120 -13.67 -20.14 -12.66
CA ASP A 120 -14.91 -19.85 -11.92
C ASP A 120 -14.74 -18.57 -11.09
N GLN A 121 -13.63 -18.40 -10.39
CA GLN A 121 -13.36 -17.24 -9.56
C GLN A 121 -13.28 -15.93 -10.39
N ILE A 122 -12.63 -15.97 -11.56
CA ILE A 122 -12.57 -14.78 -12.44
C ILE A 122 -13.96 -14.51 -13.06
N ARG A 123 -14.69 -15.53 -13.50
CA ARG A 123 -16.06 -15.35 -14.05
C ARG A 123 -17.01 -14.75 -13.05
N GLU A 124 -16.90 -15.12 -11.77
CA GLU A 124 -17.75 -14.61 -10.69
C GLU A 124 -17.71 -13.08 -10.64
N MET A 125 -16.56 -12.46 -10.83
CA MET A 125 -16.42 -11.00 -10.86
C MET A 125 -17.35 -10.38 -11.91
N TYR A 126 -17.35 -10.91 -13.13
CA TYR A 126 -18.20 -10.41 -14.22
C TYR A 126 -19.68 -10.74 -14.03
N GLN A 127 -19.98 -11.94 -13.50
CA GLN A 127 -21.37 -12.37 -13.30
C GLN A 127 -22.05 -11.58 -12.17
N VAL A 128 -21.36 -11.39 -11.05
CA VAL A 128 -21.91 -10.70 -9.87
C VAL A 128 -22.04 -9.19 -10.10
N HIS A 129 -21.01 -8.55 -10.67
CA HIS A 129 -20.98 -7.09 -10.81
C HIS A 129 -21.57 -6.57 -12.12
N ARG A 130 -21.52 -7.35 -13.22
CA ARG A 130 -21.99 -6.93 -14.56
C ARG A 130 -23.20 -7.73 -15.04
N GLY A 131 -23.65 -8.74 -14.30
CA GLY A 131 -24.76 -9.61 -14.72
C GLY A 131 -24.47 -10.41 -16.00
N MET A 132 -23.18 -10.60 -16.36
CA MET A 132 -22.81 -11.28 -17.60
C MET A 132 -23.22 -12.75 -17.59
N ARG A 133 -23.64 -13.26 -18.74
CA ARG A 133 -23.88 -14.69 -18.92
C ARG A 133 -22.57 -15.48 -18.89
N ARG A 134 -22.64 -16.76 -18.46
CA ARG A 134 -21.46 -17.62 -18.28
C ARG A 134 -20.53 -17.64 -19.51
N LYS A 135 -21.09 -17.69 -20.74
CA LYS A 135 -20.29 -17.74 -21.97
C LYS A 135 -19.48 -16.44 -22.17
N GLU A 136 -20.11 -15.30 -21.97
CA GLU A 136 -19.48 -13.98 -22.09
C GLU A 136 -18.41 -13.77 -21.00
N ALA A 137 -18.74 -14.10 -19.75
CA ALA A 137 -17.81 -14.06 -18.63
C ALA A 137 -16.61 -15.00 -18.83
N THR A 138 -16.81 -16.17 -19.50
CA THR A 138 -15.71 -17.08 -19.85
C THR A 138 -14.77 -16.46 -20.87
N ALA A 139 -15.29 -15.80 -21.91
CA ALA A 139 -14.46 -15.12 -22.90
C ALA A 139 -13.62 -14.01 -22.24
N LYS A 140 -14.23 -13.21 -21.38
CA LYS A 140 -13.55 -12.18 -20.59
C LYS A 140 -12.50 -12.75 -19.63
N ALA A 141 -12.77 -13.89 -19.00
CA ALA A 141 -11.81 -14.55 -18.13
C ALA A 141 -10.56 -15.03 -18.90
N VAL A 142 -10.73 -15.55 -20.11
CA VAL A 142 -9.60 -15.92 -21.00
C VAL A 142 -8.77 -14.68 -21.36
N GLU A 143 -9.44 -13.63 -21.88
CA GLU A 143 -8.80 -12.35 -22.24
C GLU A 143 -7.98 -11.79 -21.08
N LEU A 144 -8.55 -11.79 -19.88
CA LEU A 144 -7.89 -11.28 -18.69
C LEU A 144 -6.68 -12.14 -18.26
N MET A 145 -6.81 -13.47 -18.33
CA MET A 145 -5.67 -14.37 -18.05
C MET A 145 -4.53 -14.19 -19.06
N GLU A 146 -4.83 -13.96 -20.32
CA GLU A 146 -3.83 -13.65 -21.36
C GLU A 146 -3.15 -12.30 -21.07
N ARG A 147 -3.92 -11.27 -20.70
CA ARG A 147 -3.44 -9.93 -20.34
C ARG A 147 -2.44 -9.96 -19.18
N VAL A 148 -2.65 -10.84 -18.18
CA VAL A 148 -1.69 -11.06 -17.10
C VAL A 148 -0.62 -12.12 -17.44
N ARG A 149 -0.53 -12.52 -18.71
CA ARG A 149 0.50 -13.42 -19.25
C ARG A 149 0.47 -14.83 -18.63
N ILE A 150 -0.73 -15.40 -18.44
CA ILE A 150 -0.90 -16.82 -18.12
C ILE A 150 -0.82 -17.62 -19.43
N PRO A 151 0.14 -18.52 -19.60
CA PRO A 151 0.28 -19.30 -20.82
C PRO A 151 -0.89 -20.29 -20.98
N SER A 152 -1.40 -20.45 -22.22
CA SER A 152 -2.51 -21.34 -22.54
C SER A 152 -3.79 -21.07 -21.72
N ALA A 153 -4.13 -19.81 -21.50
CA ALA A 153 -5.21 -19.33 -20.64
C ALA A 153 -6.52 -20.09 -20.84
N ALA A 154 -6.99 -20.24 -22.09
CA ALA A 154 -8.23 -20.94 -22.40
C ALA A 154 -8.29 -22.40 -21.89
N ARG A 155 -7.17 -23.12 -21.94
CA ARG A 155 -7.09 -24.50 -21.43
C ARG A 155 -7.02 -24.57 -19.92
N ARG A 156 -6.47 -23.54 -19.29
CA ARG A 156 -6.20 -23.50 -17.85
C ARG A 156 -7.31 -22.88 -17.00
N LEU A 157 -8.42 -22.46 -17.60
CA LEU A 157 -9.60 -22.00 -16.87
C LEU A 157 -10.17 -23.06 -15.90
N GLY A 158 -10.01 -24.35 -16.25
CA GLY A 158 -10.45 -25.48 -15.41
C GLY A 158 -9.47 -25.87 -14.31
N ASP A 159 -8.27 -25.28 -14.28
CA ASP A 159 -7.27 -25.59 -13.28
C ASP A 159 -7.61 -24.94 -11.93
N HIS A 160 -7.24 -25.61 -10.85
CA HIS A 160 -7.34 -25.09 -9.49
C HIS A 160 -6.09 -24.32 -9.08
N PRO A 161 -6.16 -23.40 -8.10
CA PRO A 161 -5.02 -22.59 -7.67
C PRO A 161 -3.74 -23.37 -7.36
N HIS A 162 -3.85 -24.55 -6.76
CA HIS A 162 -2.68 -25.38 -6.43
C HIS A 162 -1.91 -25.92 -7.64
N GLN A 163 -2.49 -25.92 -8.85
CA GLN A 163 -1.86 -26.35 -10.10
C GLN A 163 -1.02 -25.24 -10.76
N PHE A 164 -0.98 -24.04 -10.16
CA PHE A 164 -0.20 -22.90 -10.63
C PHE A 164 1.01 -22.64 -9.74
N SER A 165 2.11 -22.15 -10.33
CA SER A 165 3.27 -21.67 -9.57
C SER A 165 2.92 -20.41 -8.75
N GLY A 166 3.73 -20.05 -7.75
CA GLY A 166 3.53 -18.86 -6.93
C GLY A 166 3.35 -17.58 -7.76
N GLY A 167 4.24 -17.32 -8.70
CA GLY A 167 4.13 -16.16 -9.59
C GLY A 167 2.91 -16.21 -10.52
N MET A 168 2.43 -17.39 -10.90
CA MET A 168 1.20 -17.52 -11.70
C MET A 168 -0.04 -17.26 -10.84
N ARG A 169 -0.08 -17.73 -9.59
CA ARG A 169 -1.16 -17.42 -8.64
C ARG A 169 -1.25 -15.92 -8.39
N GLN A 170 -0.09 -15.27 -8.24
CA GLN A 170 -0.03 -13.81 -8.09
C GLN A 170 -0.63 -13.10 -9.32
N ARG A 171 -0.29 -13.54 -10.54
CA ARG A 171 -0.87 -13.00 -11.78
C ARG A 171 -2.38 -13.22 -11.85
N ILE A 172 -2.88 -14.36 -11.38
CA ILE A 172 -4.32 -14.66 -11.31
C ILE A 172 -5.02 -13.73 -10.31
N MET A 173 -4.42 -13.50 -9.13
CA MET A 173 -4.96 -12.55 -8.16
C MET A 173 -4.97 -11.11 -8.71
N ILE A 174 -3.92 -10.70 -9.43
CA ILE A 174 -3.89 -9.42 -10.16
C ILE A 174 -5.02 -9.37 -11.20
N ALA A 175 -5.22 -10.45 -11.98
CA ALA A 175 -6.32 -10.54 -12.93
C ALA A 175 -7.67 -10.32 -12.25
N MET A 176 -7.94 -11.01 -11.15
CA MET A 176 -9.19 -10.84 -10.41
C MET A 176 -9.38 -9.40 -9.89
N ALA A 177 -8.32 -8.80 -9.35
CA ALA A 177 -8.37 -7.43 -8.87
C ALA A 177 -8.66 -6.41 -9.99
N LEU A 178 -8.25 -6.70 -11.22
CA LEU A 178 -8.40 -5.82 -12.38
C LEU A 178 -9.59 -6.18 -13.29
N ALA A 179 -10.35 -7.23 -12.96
CA ALA A 179 -11.43 -7.75 -13.81
C ALA A 179 -12.48 -6.70 -14.20
N LEU A 180 -12.74 -5.75 -13.34
CA LEU A 180 -13.76 -4.71 -13.53
C LEU A 180 -13.17 -3.33 -13.86
N GLU A 181 -11.85 -3.27 -14.11
CA GLU A 181 -11.11 -2.04 -14.45
C GLU A 181 -11.33 -0.93 -13.39
N PRO A 182 -10.88 -1.16 -12.14
CA PRO A 182 -11.13 -0.23 -11.04
C PRO A 182 -10.44 1.12 -11.24
N ASP A 183 -10.98 2.19 -10.67
CA ASP A 183 -10.32 3.50 -10.63
C ASP A 183 -9.06 3.46 -9.75
N VAL A 184 -9.11 2.73 -8.63
CA VAL A 184 -8.02 2.62 -7.65
C VAL A 184 -7.68 1.17 -7.37
N LEU A 185 -6.39 0.85 -7.45
CA LEU A 185 -5.83 -0.43 -7.04
C LEU A 185 -4.98 -0.25 -5.77
N ILE A 186 -5.30 -0.97 -4.71
CA ILE A 186 -4.44 -1.09 -3.52
C ILE A 186 -3.68 -2.41 -3.65
N ALA A 187 -2.36 -2.36 -3.77
CA ALA A 187 -1.49 -3.53 -3.85
C ALA A 187 -0.73 -3.69 -2.53
N ASP A 188 -1.21 -4.61 -1.68
CA ASP A 188 -0.61 -4.88 -0.37
C ASP A 188 0.44 -5.98 -0.49
N GLU A 189 1.71 -5.58 -0.47
CA GLU A 189 2.89 -6.45 -0.61
C GLU A 189 2.79 -7.42 -1.81
N PRO A 190 2.53 -6.95 -3.02
CA PRO A 190 2.15 -7.80 -4.15
C PRO A 190 3.24 -8.75 -4.64
N THR A 191 4.43 -8.67 -4.07
CA THR A 191 5.61 -9.47 -4.48
C THR A 191 6.23 -10.24 -3.33
N THR A 192 5.64 -10.24 -2.15
CA THR A 192 6.14 -11.00 -0.99
C THR A 192 6.20 -12.50 -1.30
N ALA A 193 7.25 -13.17 -0.84
CA ALA A 193 7.53 -14.58 -1.07
C ALA A 193 7.80 -15.00 -2.54
N LEU A 194 8.09 -14.03 -3.42
CA LEU A 194 8.52 -14.29 -4.80
C LEU A 194 10.03 -14.05 -4.95
N ASP A 195 10.66 -14.76 -5.88
CA ASP A 195 12.05 -14.49 -6.23
C ASP A 195 12.20 -13.14 -6.95
N VAL A 196 13.38 -12.52 -6.88
CA VAL A 196 13.67 -11.17 -7.40
C VAL A 196 13.30 -11.02 -8.87
N THR A 197 13.46 -12.06 -9.67
CA THR A 197 13.15 -12.03 -11.12
C THR A 197 11.64 -11.95 -11.33
N VAL A 198 10.88 -12.79 -10.63
CA VAL A 198 9.40 -12.80 -10.69
C VAL A 198 8.84 -11.51 -10.10
N GLN A 199 9.40 -11.01 -8.99
CA GLN A 199 9.06 -9.72 -8.41
C GLN A 199 9.16 -8.59 -9.44
N ALA A 200 10.30 -8.48 -10.14
CA ALA A 200 10.48 -7.47 -11.19
C ALA A 200 9.48 -7.63 -12.36
N GLN A 201 9.10 -8.87 -12.69
CA GLN A 201 8.08 -9.11 -13.72
C GLN A 201 6.68 -8.69 -13.28
N ILE A 202 6.31 -8.96 -12.03
CA ILE A 202 5.01 -8.54 -11.47
C ILE A 202 4.92 -7.01 -11.40
N MET A 203 5.97 -6.33 -10.94
CA MET A 203 5.97 -4.86 -10.87
C MET A 203 5.86 -4.22 -12.26
N ARG A 204 6.58 -4.75 -13.26
CA ARG A 204 6.44 -4.29 -14.66
C ARG A 204 5.05 -4.56 -15.24
N LEU A 205 4.43 -5.67 -14.86
CA LEU A 205 3.05 -5.97 -15.26
C LEU A 205 2.08 -4.97 -14.66
N LEU A 206 2.19 -4.69 -13.35
CA LEU A 206 1.32 -3.72 -12.66
C LEU A 206 1.47 -2.31 -13.25
N ALA A 207 2.70 -1.85 -13.49
CA ALA A 207 2.96 -0.55 -14.12
C ALA A 207 2.33 -0.45 -15.52
N ALA A 208 2.51 -1.48 -16.37
CA ALA A 208 1.92 -1.50 -17.70
C ALA A 208 0.38 -1.46 -17.67
N LEU A 209 -0.24 -2.21 -16.73
CA LEU A 209 -1.70 -2.23 -16.57
C LEU A 209 -2.22 -0.91 -15.96
N GLN A 210 -1.46 -0.28 -15.08
CA GLN A 210 -1.78 1.04 -14.55
C GLN A 210 -1.82 2.10 -15.66
N ASP A 211 -0.77 2.15 -16.49
CA ASP A 211 -0.70 3.08 -17.62
C ASP A 211 -1.86 2.87 -18.61
N GLU A 212 -2.15 1.60 -18.94
CA GLU A 212 -3.23 1.23 -19.87
C GLU A 212 -4.61 1.64 -19.35
N LEU A 213 -4.88 1.40 -18.06
CA LEU A 213 -6.16 1.68 -17.41
C LEU A 213 -6.26 3.09 -16.82
N ARG A 214 -5.16 3.82 -16.75
CA ARG A 214 -5.04 5.13 -16.05
C ARG A 214 -5.54 5.09 -14.60
N MET A 215 -5.45 3.94 -13.95
CA MET A 215 -5.86 3.79 -12.56
C MET A 215 -4.84 4.40 -11.60
N GLY A 216 -5.31 4.92 -10.47
CA GLY A 216 -4.43 5.27 -9.35
C GLY A 216 -3.98 4.02 -8.60
N MET A 217 -2.72 3.96 -8.15
CA MET A 217 -2.20 2.80 -7.41
C MET A 217 -1.66 3.20 -6.03
N VAL A 218 -2.14 2.53 -4.98
CA VAL A 218 -1.53 2.56 -3.64
C VAL A 218 -0.70 1.29 -3.48
N LEU A 219 0.62 1.42 -3.49
CA LEU A 219 1.56 0.32 -3.36
C LEU A 219 2.06 0.22 -1.92
N ILE A 220 1.70 -0.82 -1.21
CA ILE A 220 2.18 -1.11 0.14
C ILE A 220 3.31 -2.11 0.04
N THR A 221 4.47 -1.79 0.60
CA THR A 221 5.63 -2.69 0.64
C THR A 221 6.59 -2.27 1.74
N HIS A 222 7.50 -3.15 2.09
CA HIS A 222 8.67 -2.86 2.92
C HIS A 222 9.97 -2.77 2.07
N ASP A 223 9.89 -3.05 0.77
CA ASP A 223 11.04 -3.06 -0.13
C ASP A 223 11.20 -1.72 -0.85
N LEU A 224 12.15 -0.92 -0.38
CA LEU A 224 12.52 0.36 -0.98
C LEU A 224 13.05 0.22 -2.42
N GLY A 225 13.71 -0.90 -2.75
CA GLY A 225 14.23 -1.13 -4.09
C GLY A 225 13.12 -1.24 -5.13
N VAL A 226 12.00 -1.84 -4.75
CA VAL A 226 10.80 -1.96 -5.60
C VAL A 226 10.17 -0.59 -5.86
N VAL A 227 10.10 0.23 -4.83
CA VAL A 227 9.40 1.54 -4.88
C VAL A 227 10.13 2.56 -5.73
N ALA A 228 11.48 2.52 -5.72
CA ALA A 228 12.34 3.51 -6.40
C ALA A 228 12.05 3.69 -7.91
N GLY A 229 11.53 2.64 -8.55
CA GLY A 229 11.26 2.64 -10.00
C GLY A 229 9.81 2.85 -10.41
N VAL A 230 8.86 2.90 -9.44
CA VAL A 230 7.42 2.89 -9.75
C VAL A 230 6.60 3.94 -9.01
N ALA A 231 7.07 4.46 -7.87
CA ALA A 231 6.30 5.40 -7.09
C ALA A 231 6.59 6.86 -7.48
N ASP A 232 5.54 7.66 -7.56
CA ASP A 232 5.61 9.11 -7.69
C ASP A 232 5.84 9.79 -6.35
N ARG A 233 5.09 9.34 -5.34
CA ARG A 233 5.20 9.82 -3.95
C ARG A 233 5.29 8.66 -2.98
N ILE A 234 5.92 8.91 -1.84
CA ILE A 234 6.14 7.93 -0.78
C ILE A 234 5.61 8.49 0.54
N VAL A 235 4.90 7.64 1.28
CA VAL A 235 4.50 7.86 2.67
C VAL A 235 5.19 6.79 3.52
N VAL A 236 6.07 7.20 4.41
CA VAL A 236 6.77 6.31 5.34
C VAL A 236 5.99 6.27 6.66
N MET A 237 5.56 5.08 7.05
CA MET A 237 4.83 4.85 8.31
C MET A 237 5.72 4.20 9.35
N TYR A 238 5.63 4.68 10.58
CA TYR A 238 6.25 4.09 11.76
C TYR A 238 5.26 4.06 12.93
N ALA A 239 5.08 2.89 13.54
CA ALA A 239 4.21 2.73 14.72
C ALA A 239 2.81 3.35 14.56
N GLY A 240 2.18 3.14 13.41
CA GLY A 240 0.83 3.63 13.08
C GLY A 240 0.76 5.06 12.58
N SER A 241 1.84 5.83 12.63
CA SER A 241 1.85 7.25 12.24
C SER A 241 2.73 7.50 11.02
N VAL A 242 2.50 8.62 10.33
CA VAL A 242 3.35 9.09 9.24
C VAL A 242 4.65 9.65 9.86
N ALA A 243 5.78 9.05 9.50
CA ALA A 243 7.11 9.55 9.85
C ALA A 243 7.60 10.59 8.84
N GLU A 244 7.37 10.33 7.55
CA GLU A 244 7.80 11.20 6.45
C GLU A 244 6.93 10.98 5.23
N ARG A 245 6.67 12.03 4.44
CA ARG A 245 6.08 11.91 3.12
C ARG A 245 6.70 12.91 2.15
N ALA A 246 6.99 12.45 0.92
CA ALA A 246 7.65 13.28 -0.09
C ALA A 246 7.44 12.72 -1.50
N PRO A 247 7.72 13.49 -2.56
CA PRO A 247 8.00 12.94 -3.88
C PRO A 247 9.11 11.88 -3.78
N ALA A 248 8.96 10.76 -4.48
CA ALA A 248 9.88 9.63 -4.34
C ALA A 248 11.34 10.05 -4.54
N ARG A 249 11.63 10.83 -5.60
CA ARG A 249 12.98 11.33 -5.88
C ARG A 249 13.58 12.13 -4.73
N GLU A 250 12.80 12.99 -4.10
CA GLU A 250 13.27 13.83 -2.99
C GLU A 250 13.53 12.98 -1.74
N LEU A 251 12.65 12.02 -1.43
CA LEU A 251 12.81 11.14 -0.28
C LEU A 251 14.10 10.30 -0.38
N TYR A 252 14.43 9.77 -1.58
CA TYR A 252 15.68 9.04 -1.78
C TYR A 252 16.92 9.95 -1.73
N ALA A 253 16.82 11.17 -2.26
CA ALA A 253 17.94 12.11 -2.31
C ALA A 253 18.24 12.77 -0.96
N ARG A 254 17.18 13.18 -0.23
CA ARG A 254 17.27 13.99 1.00
C ARG A 254 16.21 13.59 2.01
N PRO A 255 16.29 12.39 2.59
CA PRO A 255 15.35 11.98 3.63
C PRO A 255 15.45 12.90 4.85
N ALA A 256 14.30 13.30 5.38
CA ALA A 256 14.17 14.27 6.47
C ALA A 256 13.85 13.62 7.83
N HIS A 257 13.69 12.29 7.87
CA HIS A 257 13.45 11.56 9.10
C HIS A 257 14.57 10.53 9.36
N PRO A 258 15.14 10.43 10.59
CA PRO A 258 16.18 9.45 10.89
C PRO A 258 15.77 7.99 10.64
N TYR A 259 14.51 7.64 10.79
CA TYR A 259 13.98 6.32 10.45
C TYR A 259 14.08 6.03 8.94
N THR A 260 13.66 6.98 8.10
CA THR A 260 13.77 6.86 6.63
C THR A 260 15.23 6.72 6.20
N ARG A 261 16.15 7.48 6.80
CA ARG A 261 17.59 7.31 6.57
C ARG A 261 18.06 5.91 6.95
N GLY A 262 17.63 5.40 8.10
CA GLY A 262 17.94 4.04 8.53
C GLY A 262 17.42 2.97 7.58
N LEU A 263 16.18 3.13 7.07
CA LEU A 263 15.63 2.24 6.06
C LEU A 263 16.46 2.25 4.77
N LEU A 264 16.82 3.43 4.27
CA LEU A 264 17.65 3.59 3.06
C LEU A 264 19.06 3.02 3.25
N ALA A 265 19.66 3.17 4.43
CA ALA A 265 20.97 2.61 4.77
C ALA A 265 20.98 1.08 4.91
N SER A 266 19.82 0.46 5.14
CA SER A 266 19.67 -0.99 5.24
C SER A 266 19.50 -1.69 3.88
N VAL A 267 19.31 -0.94 2.78
CA VAL A 267 19.18 -1.51 1.43
C VAL A 267 20.56 -1.67 0.78
N PRO A 268 20.87 -2.85 0.21
CA PRO A 268 22.11 -3.04 -0.54
C PRO A 268 22.20 -2.08 -1.74
N ARG A 269 23.28 -1.34 -1.85
CA ARG A 269 23.54 -0.43 -2.98
C ARG A 269 24.53 -1.06 -3.95
N LEU A 270 24.17 -1.09 -5.23
CA LEU A 270 25.02 -1.66 -6.29
C LEU A 270 26.30 -0.84 -6.54
N ASP A 271 26.25 0.45 -6.27
CA ASP A 271 27.39 1.40 -6.42
C ASP A 271 28.38 1.34 -5.24
N ARG A 272 28.01 0.76 -4.11
CA ARG A 272 28.86 0.61 -2.91
C ARG A 272 29.09 -0.88 -2.57
N ARG A 273 29.69 -1.63 -3.49
CA ARG A 273 30.01 -3.05 -3.27
C ARG A 273 30.89 -3.25 -2.03
N GLY A 274 30.45 -4.12 -1.12
CA GLY A 274 31.19 -4.46 0.11
C GLY A 274 30.99 -3.49 1.30
N ALA A 275 30.19 -2.46 1.16
CA ALA A 275 29.81 -1.65 2.32
C ALA A 275 28.94 -2.48 3.28
N PRO A 276 29.20 -2.49 4.60
CA PRO A 276 28.36 -3.21 5.55
C PRO A 276 26.96 -2.59 5.59
N LEU A 277 25.95 -3.45 5.59
CA LEU A 277 24.57 -3.00 5.81
C LEU A 277 24.42 -2.54 7.25
N VAL A 278 23.83 -1.38 7.46
CA VAL A 278 23.59 -0.82 8.79
C VAL A 278 22.11 -1.02 9.16
N PRO A 279 21.77 -2.09 9.90
CA PRO A 279 20.40 -2.32 10.30
C PRO A 279 19.95 -1.29 11.35
N ILE A 280 18.67 -0.97 11.34
CA ILE A 280 18.07 -0.15 12.41
C ILE A 280 18.07 -0.98 13.70
N LYS A 281 18.77 -0.50 14.72
CA LYS A 281 18.92 -1.20 16.00
C LYS A 281 17.61 -1.23 16.79
N GLY A 282 17.41 -2.27 17.60
CA GLY A 282 16.25 -2.42 18.48
C GLY A 282 15.00 -2.91 17.76
N ALA A 283 13.93 -3.14 18.51
CA ALA A 283 12.62 -3.57 18.00
C ALA A 283 11.65 -2.39 17.88
N PRO A 284 10.67 -2.44 16.96
CA PRO A 284 9.58 -1.48 16.93
C PRO A 284 8.83 -1.44 18.27
N PRO A 285 8.26 -0.30 18.66
CA PRO A 285 7.51 -0.18 19.90
C PRO A 285 6.23 -1.02 19.87
N ASN A 286 5.77 -1.44 21.04
CA ASN A 286 4.50 -2.12 21.17
C ASN A 286 3.34 -1.13 20.86
N PRO A 287 2.46 -1.43 19.88
CA PRO A 287 1.35 -0.55 19.53
C PRO A 287 0.33 -0.31 20.67
N ALA A 288 0.30 -1.21 21.67
CA ALA A 288 -0.54 -1.06 22.86
C ALA A 288 0.11 -0.12 23.93
N ALA A 289 1.41 0.16 23.82
CA ALA A 289 2.16 0.94 24.79
C ALA A 289 3.21 1.82 24.07
N LEU A 290 2.72 2.75 23.24
CA LEU A 290 3.59 3.71 22.54
C LEU A 290 4.22 4.69 23.53
N PRO A 291 5.47 5.11 23.31
CA PRO A 291 6.11 6.12 24.14
C PRO A 291 5.35 7.47 24.05
N PRO A 292 5.41 8.31 25.08
CA PRO A 292 4.69 9.59 25.10
C PRO A 292 5.20 10.60 24.06
N GLY A 293 6.48 10.50 23.69
CA GLY A 293 7.11 11.35 22.69
C GLY A 293 7.16 10.72 21.28
N CYS A 294 8.27 10.95 20.60
CA CYS A 294 8.53 10.34 19.28
C CYS A 294 8.61 8.81 19.40
N ALA A 295 7.75 8.10 18.66
CA ALA A 295 7.74 6.63 18.68
C ALA A 295 9.09 6.00 18.27
N PHE A 296 9.87 6.71 17.44
CA PHE A 296 11.19 6.26 16.99
C PHE A 296 12.33 6.62 17.96
N ALA A 297 12.12 7.49 18.96
CA ALA A 297 13.17 7.95 19.88
C ALA A 297 14.03 6.83 20.51
N PRO A 298 13.46 5.69 20.95
CA PRO A 298 14.27 4.60 21.53
C PRO A 298 15.26 3.94 20.56
N ARG A 299 15.07 4.12 19.24
CA ARG A 299 15.91 3.54 18.18
C ARG A 299 16.69 4.61 17.41
N CYS A 300 16.41 5.89 17.67
CA CYS A 300 16.97 7.01 16.94
C CYS A 300 18.39 7.33 17.40
N PRO A 301 19.40 7.31 16.51
CA PRO A 301 20.79 7.67 16.89
C PRO A 301 20.95 9.17 17.20
N ARG A 302 19.92 9.99 16.92
CA ARG A 302 19.89 11.44 17.15
C ARG A 302 18.84 11.83 18.19
N ALA A 303 18.39 10.87 19.04
CA ALA A 303 17.39 11.17 20.05
C ALA A 303 17.91 12.13 21.11
N GLU A 304 17.12 13.16 21.42
CA GLU A 304 17.35 14.12 22.48
C GLU A 304 16.20 14.09 23.51
N ALA A 305 16.33 14.82 24.62
CA ALA A 305 15.33 14.86 25.68
C ALA A 305 13.93 15.23 25.16
N LEU A 306 13.85 16.20 24.24
CA LEU A 306 12.59 16.63 23.60
C LEU A 306 11.89 15.46 22.88
N CYS A 307 12.66 14.60 22.21
CA CYS A 307 12.09 13.44 21.49
C CYS A 307 11.38 12.43 22.41
N SER A 308 11.80 12.36 23.67
CA SER A 308 11.17 11.49 24.67
C SER A 308 9.97 12.14 25.35
N ALA A 309 9.92 13.47 25.38
CA ALA A 309 8.90 14.24 26.08
C ALA A 309 7.64 14.48 25.23
N GLU A 310 7.82 14.82 23.95
CA GLU A 310 6.73 15.28 23.09
C GLU A 310 6.74 14.56 21.70
N PRO A 311 5.55 14.23 21.14
CA PRO A 311 5.46 13.72 19.79
C PRO A 311 5.80 14.85 18.78
N PRO A 312 6.68 14.58 17.79
CA PRO A 312 7.01 15.60 16.79
C PRO A 312 5.82 15.92 15.91
N PRO A 313 5.58 17.20 15.61
CA PRO A 313 4.61 17.58 14.59
C PRO A 313 5.10 17.19 13.19
N LEU A 314 4.20 16.97 12.25
CA LEU A 314 4.53 16.83 10.84
C LEU A 314 4.83 18.22 10.27
N VAL A 315 6.09 18.49 9.95
CA VAL A 315 6.55 19.82 9.46
C VAL A 315 7.00 19.73 8.02
N THR A 316 6.73 20.79 7.24
CA THR A 316 7.19 20.92 5.85
C THR A 316 8.66 21.35 5.84
N VAL A 317 9.52 20.57 5.18
CA VAL A 317 10.96 20.85 5.00
C VAL A 317 11.30 21.36 3.59
N ALA A 318 10.46 20.97 2.61
CA ALA A 318 10.52 21.44 1.23
C ALA A 318 9.13 21.33 0.58
N PRO A 319 8.88 21.90 -0.61
CA PRO A 319 7.59 21.74 -1.30
C PRO A 319 7.20 20.28 -1.49
N GLY A 320 6.07 19.87 -0.90
CA GLY A 320 5.58 18.49 -0.93
C GLY A 320 6.38 17.49 -0.10
N HIS A 321 7.33 17.94 0.73
CA HIS A 321 8.16 17.11 1.60
C HIS A 321 7.93 17.49 3.07
N GLU A 322 7.40 16.55 3.83
CA GLU A 322 7.05 16.73 5.25
C GLU A 322 7.61 15.59 6.09
N SER A 323 8.03 15.90 7.31
CA SER A 323 8.63 14.94 8.24
C SER A 323 8.16 15.18 9.67
N ALA A 324 7.84 14.11 10.38
CA ALA A 324 7.49 14.11 11.80
C ALA A 324 8.76 13.91 12.67
N CYS A 325 9.65 14.87 12.59
CA CYS A 325 10.88 14.90 13.39
C CYS A 325 11.12 16.30 13.93
N HIS A 326 11.47 16.44 15.23
CA HIS A 326 11.79 17.75 15.82
C HIS A 326 12.98 18.44 15.14
N PHE A 327 13.88 17.63 14.54
CA PHE A 327 15.10 18.08 13.86
C PHE A 327 15.00 17.85 12.33
N ALA A 328 13.79 17.87 11.77
CA ALA A 328 13.59 17.59 10.35
C ALA A 328 14.40 18.51 9.41
N PRO A 329 14.50 19.84 9.65
CA PRO A 329 15.31 20.71 8.81
C PRO A 329 16.81 20.34 8.79
N GLU A 330 17.38 20.02 9.95
CA GLU A 330 18.78 19.62 10.10
C GLU A 330 19.05 18.24 9.48
N VAL A 331 18.09 17.33 9.63
CA VAL A 331 18.17 16.01 8.98
C VAL A 331 18.08 16.16 7.49
N HIS A 332 17.20 16.96 6.97
CA HIS A 332 17.04 17.22 5.52
C HIS A 332 18.25 17.92 4.92
N GLY A 333 18.85 18.88 5.64
CA GLY A 333 20.03 19.64 5.20
C GLY A 333 21.34 18.86 5.28
N ALA A 334 21.43 17.81 6.09
CA ALA A 334 22.63 16.99 6.19
C ALA A 334 22.71 16.07 4.95
N ALA A 335 23.83 16.13 4.22
CA ALA A 335 24.08 15.26 3.09
C ALA A 335 23.88 13.79 3.45
N ALA A 336 23.36 13.00 2.51
CA ALA A 336 23.33 11.54 2.67
C ALA A 336 24.79 11.04 2.61
N GLU A 337 25.37 10.65 3.76
CA GLU A 337 26.68 10.03 3.88
C GLU A 337 26.74 8.67 3.17
#